data_43ca8acbf84ddb78ba174384087c165f
#
_entry.id   43ca8acbf84ddb78ba174384087c165f
#
_cell.length_a   1.000
_cell.length_b   1.000
_cell.length_c   1.000
_cell.angle_alpha   90.00
_cell.angle_beta   90.00
_cell.angle_gamma   90.00
#
_symmetry.space_group_name_H-M   'P 1'
#
loop_
_entity.id
_entity.type
_entity.pdbx_description
1 polymer ?
#
loop_
_entity_poly.entity_id
_entity_poly.type
_entity_poly.pdbx_seq_one_letter_code
_entity_poly.pdbx_strand_id
1 'polypeptide(L)'
;ALIMGKIDVKTKEKCKEETDRKIKKKIKNKAKRNKKILVALAVIINFGILVSLKYCNFINQNLNVIFNTVKIPIKMPLKKIVLPLGISYYTLQAISYVVDVYRGKYLPDKHFGRVALFVSFFPQMVEGPIGRYNELANQLYEPHKFNYENVKFGIQLMLWGYFKKMVIADRAAMYVNTVFGNYHAYAGIPTFMAAAMYTLQI
;
A
#
# COMPACT_ATOMS: atom_id res chain seq x y z
N ALA A 1 -0.18 -12.34 -9.50
CA ALA A 1 -0.36 -13.44 -8.54
C ALA A 1 -0.71 -14.75 -9.26
N LEU A 2 -1.80 -14.83 -10.04
CA LEU A 2 -2.24 -16.06 -10.75
C LEU A 2 -1.18 -16.63 -11.69
N ILE A 3 -0.48 -15.79 -12.45
CA ILE A 3 0.61 -16.21 -13.34
C ILE A 3 1.75 -16.85 -12.54
N MET A 4 2.07 -16.31 -11.37
CA MET A 4 3.08 -16.89 -10.48
C MET A 4 2.67 -18.29 -9.98
N GLY A 5 1.38 -18.47 -9.61
CA GLY A 5 0.83 -19.77 -9.25
C GLY A 5 0.93 -20.79 -10.38
N LYS A 6 0.62 -20.40 -11.61
CA LYS A 6 0.79 -21.27 -12.78
C LYS A 6 2.27 -21.67 -13.02
N ILE A 7 3.20 -20.74 -12.80
CA ILE A 7 4.65 -21.02 -12.88
C ILE A 7 5.05 -22.06 -11.82
N ASP A 8 4.51 -21.96 -10.59
CA ASP A 8 4.81 -22.93 -9.52
C ASP A 8 4.31 -24.33 -9.85
N VAL A 9 3.08 -24.46 -10.31
CA VAL A 9 2.50 -25.74 -10.71
C VAL A 9 3.34 -26.37 -11.83
N LYS A 10 3.58 -25.62 -12.91
CA LYS A 10 4.38 -26.10 -14.06
C LYS A 10 5.83 -26.45 -13.67
N THR A 11 6.40 -25.72 -12.70
CA THR A 11 7.75 -26.02 -12.21
C THR A 11 7.78 -27.28 -11.38
N LYS A 12 6.74 -27.53 -10.55
CA LYS A 12 6.61 -28.76 -9.76
C LYS A 12 6.43 -29.99 -10.66
N GLU A 13 5.60 -29.90 -11.72
CA GLU A 13 5.40 -30.95 -12.70
C GLU A 13 6.73 -31.31 -13.41
N LYS A 14 7.40 -30.33 -13.99
CA LYS A 14 8.70 -30.55 -14.65
C LYS A 14 9.79 -31.09 -13.70
N CYS A 15 9.76 -30.72 -12.43
CA CYS A 15 10.70 -31.25 -11.46
C CYS A 15 10.35 -32.68 -11.00
N LYS A 16 9.11 -33.16 -11.19
CA LYS A 16 8.74 -34.53 -10.93
C LYS A 16 9.22 -35.49 -12.06
N GLU A 17 9.09 -35.04 -13.31
CA GLU A 17 9.46 -35.77 -14.50
C GLU A 17 10.98 -35.92 -14.67
N GLU A 18 11.76 -35.01 -14.17
CA GLU A 18 13.20 -34.95 -14.32
C GLU A 18 13.90 -35.71 -13.17
N THR A 19 14.96 -36.48 -13.47
CA THR A 19 15.70 -37.22 -12.45
C THR A 19 17.02 -36.53 -12.09
N ASP A 20 17.62 -35.76 -13.02
CA ASP A 20 18.93 -35.11 -12.81
C ASP A 20 18.81 -33.91 -11.87
N ARG A 21 19.59 -33.94 -10.78
CA ARG A 21 19.64 -32.90 -9.75
C ARG A 21 20.13 -31.56 -10.28
N LYS A 22 21.01 -31.52 -11.27
CA LYS A 22 21.53 -30.29 -11.87
C LYS A 22 20.45 -29.62 -12.72
N ILE A 23 19.67 -30.38 -13.49
CA ILE A 23 18.58 -29.86 -14.33
C ILE A 23 17.45 -29.36 -13.45
N LYS A 24 17.06 -30.08 -12.40
CA LYS A 24 16.09 -29.59 -11.39
C LYS A 24 16.46 -28.22 -10.79
N LYS A 25 17.75 -28.04 -10.47
CA LYS A 25 18.25 -26.74 -9.93
C LYS A 25 18.14 -25.62 -10.97
N LYS A 26 18.46 -25.89 -12.25
CA LYS A 26 18.31 -24.92 -13.34
C LYS A 26 16.83 -24.51 -13.55
N ILE A 27 15.90 -25.47 -13.55
CA ILE A 27 14.46 -25.23 -13.70
C ILE A 27 13.95 -24.35 -12.56
N LYS A 28 14.27 -24.66 -11.29
CA LYS A 28 13.91 -23.87 -10.13
C LYS A 28 14.46 -22.44 -10.17
N ASN A 29 15.73 -22.30 -10.57
CA ASN A 29 16.35 -20.97 -10.68
C ASN A 29 15.71 -20.13 -11.78
N LYS A 30 15.38 -20.71 -12.94
CA LYS A 30 14.66 -20.03 -14.02
C LYS A 30 13.26 -19.60 -13.59
N ALA A 31 12.53 -20.48 -12.90
CA ALA A 31 11.22 -20.15 -12.35
C ALA A 31 11.29 -19.01 -11.32
N LYS A 32 12.27 -19.04 -10.41
CA LYS A 32 12.50 -17.98 -9.42
C LYS A 32 12.81 -16.63 -10.09
N ARG A 33 13.64 -16.62 -11.13
CA ARG A 33 13.97 -15.43 -11.91
C ARG A 33 12.72 -14.85 -12.60
N ASN A 34 11.94 -15.69 -13.26
CA ASN A 34 10.72 -15.25 -13.93
C ASN A 34 9.69 -14.68 -12.95
N LYS A 35 9.51 -15.29 -11.78
CA LYS A 35 8.66 -14.74 -10.72
C LYS A 35 9.16 -13.39 -10.22
N LYS A 36 10.48 -13.25 -10.01
CA LYS A 36 11.07 -11.97 -9.58
C LYS A 36 10.81 -10.85 -10.58
N ILE A 37 10.94 -11.14 -11.89
CA ILE A 37 10.62 -10.19 -12.95
C ILE A 37 9.14 -9.82 -12.94
N LEU A 38 8.23 -10.80 -12.79
CA LEU A 38 6.79 -10.52 -12.71
C LEU A 38 6.41 -9.66 -11.51
N VAL A 39 7.03 -9.88 -10.35
CA VAL A 39 6.82 -9.03 -9.17
C VAL A 39 7.35 -7.63 -9.44
N ALA A 40 8.55 -7.50 -9.98
CA ALA A 40 9.13 -6.21 -10.30
C ALA A 40 8.25 -5.42 -11.29
N LEU A 41 7.76 -6.07 -12.35
CA LEU A 41 6.82 -5.46 -13.29
C LEU A 41 5.50 -5.05 -12.62
N ALA A 42 4.92 -5.89 -11.77
CA ALA A 42 3.70 -5.55 -11.06
C ALA A 42 3.90 -4.34 -10.14
N VAL A 43 5.03 -4.27 -9.43
CA VAL A 43 5.38 -3.14 -8.57
C VAL A 43 5.58 -1.87 -9.40
N ILE A 44 6.36 -1.94 -10.49
CA ILE A 44 6.62 -0.80 -11.37
C ILE A 44 5.31 -0.25 -11.98
N ILE A 45 4.42 -1.13 -12.44
CA ILE A 45 3.13 -0.71 -13.02
C ILE A 45 2.27 -0.03 -11.95
N ASN A 46 2.13 -0.64 -10.76
CA ASN A 46 1.31 -0.06 -9.70
C ASN A 46 1.87 1.29 -9.20
N PHE A 47 3.18 1.38 -8.95
CA PHE A 47 3.82 2.65 -8.60
C PHE A 47 3.76 3.65 -9.74
N GLY A 48 3.95 3.21 -10.99
CA GLY A 48 3.83 4.07 -12.17
C GLY A 48 2.46 4.74 -12.28
N ILE A 49 1.38 3.97 -12.06
CA ILE A 49 0.02 4.50 -12.03
C ILE A 49 -0.14 5.49 -10.88
N LEU A 50 0.33 5.15 -9.67
CA LEU A 50 0.25 6.02 -8.50
C LEU A 50 1.00 7.34 -8.72
N VAL A 51 2.23 7.28 -9.22
CA VAL A 51 3.06 8.45 -9.52
C VAL A 51 2.41 9.30 -10.61
N SER A 52 1.93 8.67 -11.68
CA SER A 52 1.26 9.37 -12.77
C SER A 52 0.01 10.11 -12.31
N LEU A 53 -0.80 9.53 -11.43
CA LEU A 53 -2.03 10.16 -10.96
C LEU A 53 -1.76 11.21 -9.87
N LYS A 54 -0.89 10.91 -8.91
CA LYS A 54 -0.68 11.77 -7.74
C LYS A 54 0.32 12.89 -7.99
N TYR A 55 1.38 12.63 -8.76
CA TYR A 55 2.51 13.55 -8.91
C TYR A 55 2.65 14.15 -10.32
N CYS A 56 1.72 13.88 -11.25
CA CYS A 56 1.77 14.41 -12.62
C CYS A 56 1.92 15.93 -12.63
N ASN A 57 1.08 16.65 -11.88
CA ASN A 57 1.12 18.11 -11.86
C ASN A 57 2.42 18.64 -11.24
N PHE A 58 2.90 17.99 -10.18
CA PHE A 58 4.19 18.36 -9.56
C PHE A 58 5.35 18.16 -10.55
N ILE A 59 5.38 17.05 -11.26
CA ILE A 59 6.39 16.78 -12.29
C ILE A 59 6.29 17.81 -13.42
N ASN A 60 5.08 18.08 -13.91
CA ASN A 60 4.86 19.03 -14.99
C ASN A 60 5.26 20.47 -14.58
N GLN A 61 4.99 20.89 -13.34
CA GLN A 61 5.42 22.19 -12.83
C GLN A 61 6.95 22.30 -12.82
N ASN A 62 7.65 21.30 -12.26
CA ASN A 62 9.11 21.31 -12.22
C ASN A 62 9.73 21.25 -13.62
N LEU A 63 9.16 20.45 -14.54
CA LEU A 63 9.62 20.43 -15.92
C LEU A 63 9.41 21.77 -16.61
N ASN A 64 8.30 22.46 -16.38
CA ASN A 64 8.05 23.79 -16.91
C ASN A 64 9.08 24.81 -16.41
N VAL A 65 9.47 24.74 -15.13
CA VAL A 65 10.55 25.58 -14.59
C VAL A 65 11.87 25.31 -15.28
N ILE A 66 12.24 24.04 -15.46
CA ILE A 66 13.47 23.63 -16.16
C ILE A 66 13.42 24.11 -17.63
N PHE A 67 12.33 23.89 -18.35
CA PHE A 67 12.21 24.33 -19.75
C PHE A 67 12.29 25.84 -19.91
N ASN A 68 11.69 26.61 -19.00
CA ASN A 68 11.81 28.05 -18.98
C ASN A 68 13.26 28.50 -18.74
N THR A 69 13.99 27.83 -17.84
CA THR A 69 15.40 28.16 -17.54
C THR A 69 16.30 27.86 -18.76
N VAL A 70 16.06 26.77 -19.47
CA VAL A 70 16.80 26.37 -20.68
C VAL A 70 16.30 27.08 -21.94
N LYS A 71 15.27 27.95 -21.83
CA LYS A 71 14.64 28.68 -22.95
C LYS A 71 14.03 27.75 -24.01
N ILE A 72 13.55 26.58 -23.63
CA ILE A 72 12.81 25.67 -24.52
C ILE A 72 11.33 26.08 -24.52
N PRO A 73 10.71 26.38 -25.68
CA PRO A 73 9.33 26.88 -25.76
C PRO A 73 8.26 25.76 -25.60
N ILE A 74 8.47 24.82 -24.68
CA ILE A 74 7.53 23.72 -24.40
C ILE A 74 6.88 23.97 -23.04
N LYS A 75 5.53 24.03 -23.02
CA LYS A 75 4.74 24.12 -21.76
C LYS A 75 3.95 22.82 -21.57
N MET A 76 4.23 22.12 -20.47
CA MET A 76 3.45 20.96 -20.06
C MET A 76 2.12 21.38 -19.45
N PRO A 77 0.98 20.82 -19.93
CA PRO A 77 -0.33 21.20 -19.41
C PRO A 77 -0.53 20.68 -17.96
N LEU A 78 -1.08 21.52 -17.11
CA LEU A 78 -1.53 21.12 -15.78
C LEU A 78 -2.95 20.52 -15.91
N LYS A 79 -3.11 19.27 -15.51
CA LYS A 79 -4.39 18.55 -15.57
C LYS A 79 -5.07 18.56 -14.22
N LYS A 80 -6.36 18.88 -14.18
CA LYS A 80 -7.21 18.67 -12.99
C LYS A 80 -7.56 17.18 -12.91
N ILE A 81 -6.69 16.38 -12.29
CA ILE A 81 -6.92 14.96 -12.07
C ILE A 81 -7.65 14.81 -10.75
N VAL A 82 -8.87 14.27 -10.80
CA VAL A 82 -9.59 13.86 -9.58
C VAL A 82 -8.95 12.57 -9.10
N LEU A 83 -8.25 12.64 -7.96
CA LEU A 83 -7.65 11.48 -7.35
C LEU A 83 -8.72 10.62 -6.69
N PRO A 84 -8.81 9.33 -7.04
CA PRO A 84 -9.67 8.41 -6.31
C PRO A 84 -9.27 8.33 -4.84
N LEU A 85 -10.28 8.35 -3.96
CA LEU A 85 -10.07 8.21 -2.52
C LEU A 85 -9.33 6.91 -2.22
N GLY A 86 -8.29 6.97 -1.39
CA GLY A 86 -7.54 5.78 -0.97
C GLY A 86 -6.60 5.16 -1.99
N ILE A 87 -6.31 5.82 -3.14
CA ILE A 87 -5.45 5.26 -4.21
C ILE A 87 -4.11 4.74 -3.69
N SER A 88 -3.50 5.42 -2.73
CA SER A 88 -2.22 5.01 -2.15
C SER A 88 -2.37 3.71 -1.33
N TYR A 89 -3.45 3.60 -0.56
CA TYR A 89 -3.68 2.44 0.30
C TYR A 89 -3.97 1.18 -0.50
N TYR A 90 -4.92 1.21 -1.43
CA TYR A 90 -5.21 0.01 -2.21
C TYR A 90 -4.07 -0.37 -3.18
N THR A 91 -3.28 0.59 -3.64
CA THR A 91 -2.06 0.29 -4.41
C THR A 91 -1.04 -0.46 -3.55
N LEU A 92 -0.77 0.01 -2.33
CA LEU A 92 0.14 -0.67 -1.40
C LEU A 92 -0.39 -2.04 -0.98
N GLN A 93 -1.70 -2.15 -0.77
CA GLN A 93 -2.36 -3.41 -0.41
C GLN A 93 -2.28 -4.44 -1.55
N ALA A 94 -2.48 -4.02 -2.80
CA ALA A 94 -2.30 -4.86 -3.97
C ALA A 94 -0.85 -5.33 -4.13
N ILE A 95 0.13 -4.44 -3.90
CA ILE A 95 1.55 -4.78 -3.93
C ILE A 95 1.89 -5.78 -2.81
N SER A 96 1.41 -5.54 -1.59
CA SER A 96 1.60 -6.46 -0.45
C SER A 96 1.12 -7.86 -0.79
N TYR A 97 -0.09 -7.99 -1.37
CA TYR A 97 -0.63 -9.27 -1.82
C TYR A 97 0.29 -9.97 -2.83
N VAL A 98 0.75 -9.26 -3.87
CA VAL A 98 1.63 -9.81 -4.90
C VAL A 98 2.97 -10.28 -4.33
N VAL A 99 3.56 -9.48 -3.43
CA VAL A 99 4.84 -9.80 -2.76
C VAL A 99 4.70 -11.01 -1.84
N ASP A 100 3.61 -11.11 -1.08
CA ASP A 100 3.39 -12.22 -0.16
C ASP A 100 3.12 -13.54 -0.90
N VAL A 101 2.41 -13.51 -2.03
CA VAL A 101 2.31 -14.67 -2.94
C VAL A 101 3.67 -15.06 -3.50
N TYR A 102 4.51 -14.09 -3.89
CA TYR A 102 5.88 -14.37 -4.35
C TYR A 102 6.73 -15.04 -3.27
N ARG A 103 6.60 -14.58 -2.02
CA ARG A 103 7.29 -15.17 -0.86
C ARG A 103 6.76 -16.55 -0.48
N GLY A 104 5.64 -16.98 -1.07
CA GLY A 104 5.01 -18.28 -0.80
C GLY A 104 4.29 -18.36 0.53
N LYS A 105 3.90 -17.22 1.13
CA LYS A 105 3.13 -17.21 2.38
C LYS A 105 1.75 -17.85 2.22
N TYR A 106 1.15 -17.69 1.04
CA TYR A 106 -0.12 -18.31 0.66
C TYR A 106 -0.20 -18.51 -0.86
N LEU A 107 -1.11 -19.37 -1.28
CA LEU A 107 -1.39 -19.61 -2.69
C LEU A 107 -2.19 -18.46 -3.28
N PRO A 108 -1.98 -18.13 -4.56
CA PRO A 108 -2.77 -17.09 -5.21
C PRO A 108 -4.23 -17.51 -5.29
N ASP A 109 -5.14 -16.62 -4.89
CA ASP A 109 -6.57 -16.87 -5.03
C ASP A 109 -6.97 -16.91 -6.51
N LYS A 110 -7.79 -17.87 -6.87
CA LYS A 110 -8.30 -18.04 -8.24
C LYS A 110 -9.45 -17.08 -8.56
N HIS A 111 -10.16 -16.62 -7.54
CA HIS A 111 -11.31 -15.74 -7.68
C HIS A 111 -10.90 -14.27 -7.63
N PHE A 112 -10.94 -13.62 -8.78
CA PHE A 112 -10.61 -12.19 -8.88
C PHE A 112 -11.49 -11.32 -7.95
N GLY A 113 -12.78 -11.64 -7.84
CA GLY A 113 -13.71 -10.90 -6.98
C GLY A 113 -13.29 -10.89 -5.50
N ARG A 114 -12.73 -11.98 -4.99
CA ARG A 114 -12.20 -12.04 -3.61
C ARG A 114 -11.02 -11.10 -3.42
N VAL A 115 -10.06 -11.16 -4.34
CA VAL A 115 -8.90 -10.25 -4.28
C VAL A 115 -9.34 -8.79 -4.42
N ALA A 116 -10.29 -8.51 -5.31
CA ALA A 116 -10.85 -7.17 -5.48
C ALA A 116 -11.52 -6.68 -4.19
N LEU A 117 -12.36 -7.50 -3.56
CA LEU A 117 -13.01 -7.17 -2.28
C LEU A 117 -11.96 -6.87 -1.19
N PHE A 118 -10.93 -7.70 -1.08
CA PHE A 118 -9.84 -7.48 -0.13
C PHE A 118 -9.13 -6.14 -0.36
N VAL A 119 -8.78 -5.83 -1.61
CA VAL A 119 -8.06 -4.60 -1.96
C VAL A 119 -8.94 -3.35 -1.79
N SER A 120 -10.25 -3.46 -2.09
CA SER A 120 -11.21 -2.35 -2.01
C SER A 120 -11.98 -2.31 -0.68
N PHE A 121 -11.53 -3.00 0.36
CA PHE A 121 -12.22 -3.04 1.64
C PHE A 121 -12.27 -1.65 2.28
N PHE A 122 -13.46 -1.04 2.25
CA PHE A 122 -13.66 0.38 2.53
C PHE A 122 -13.18 0.86 3.92
N PRO A 123 -13.25 0.07 5.02
CA PRO A 123 -12.78 0.54 6.33
C PRO A 123 -11.28 0.81 6.38
N GLN A 124 -10.50 0.19 5.48
CA GLN A 124 -9.04 0.38 5.41
C GLN A 124 -8.61 1.38 4.33
N MET A 125 -9.54 1.79 3.46
CA MET A 125 -9.21 2.54 2.24
C MET A 125 -8.74 3.97 2.53
N VAL A 126 -9.18 4.60 3.62
CA VAL A 126 -8.88 6.01 3.91
C VAL A 126 -7.61 6.16 4.73
N GLU A 127 -7.51 5.50 5.88
CA GLU A 127 -6.37 5.61 6.81
C GLU A 127 -6.15 4.32 7.61
N GLY A 128 -6.70 3.20 7.12
CA GLY A 128 -6.58 1.92 7.82
C GLY A 128 -5.18 1.32 7.74
N PRO A 129 -4.82 0.41 8.64
CA PRO A 129 -3.59 -0.36 8.54
C PRO A 129 -3.62 -1.22 7.27
N ILE A 130 -2.45 -1.42 6.66
CA ILE A 130 -2.32 -2.32 5.50
C ILE A 130 -2.58 -3.75 5.97
N GLY A 131 -3.78 -4.26 5.66
CA GLY A 131 -4.21 -5.60 6.03
C GLY A 131 -3.39 -6.68 5.31
N ARG A 132 -3.11 -7.76 6.00
CA ARG A 132 -2.52 -8.95 5.38
C ARG A 132 -3.63 -9.83 4.82
N TYR A 133 -3.43 -10.31 3.59
CA TYR A 133 -4.44 -11.10 2.88
C TYR A 133 -4.88 -12.34 3.68
N ASN A 134 -3.94 -13.09 4.27
CA ASN A 134 -4.24 -14.29 5.04
C ASN A 134 -5.05 -14.05 6.34
N GLU A 135 -4.96 -12.85 6.90
CA GLU A 135 -5.66 -12.51 8.15
C GLU A 135 -7.07 -11.98 7.84
N LEU A 136 -7.18 -11.10 6.86
CA LEU A 136 -8.45 -10.43 6.55
C LEU A 136 -9.33 -11.25 5.59
N ALA A 137 -8.74 -11.91 4.59
CA ALA A 137 -9.48 -12.58 3.54
C ALA A 137 -10.35 -13.72 4.09
N ASN A 138 -9.83 -14.53 5.01
CA ASN A 138 -10.60 -15.61 5.62
C ASN A 138 -11.83 -15.06 6.35
N GLN A 139 -11.66 -13.98 7.12
CA GLN A 139 -12.76 -13.34 7.83
C GLN A 139 -13.81 -12.72 6.88
N LEU A 140 -13.37 -12.18 5.73
CA LEU A 140 -14.29 -11.59 4.75
C LEU A 140 -15.11 -12.61 3.97
N TYR A 141 -14.63 -13.85 3.84
CA TYR A 141 -15.27 -14.85 2.97
C TYR A 141 -16.03 -15.92 3.72
N GLU A 142 -15.79 -16.06 5.01
CA GLU A 142 -16.53 -16.97 5.85
C GLU A 142 -17.89 -16.37 6.25
N PRO A 143 -18.97 -17.15 6.21
CA PRO A 143 -20.28 -16.68 6.68
C PRO A 143 -20.22 -16.53 8.21
N HIS A 144 -20.48 -15.33 8.70
CA HIS A 144 -20.52 -15.03 10.12
C HIS A 144 -21.95 -14.97 10.63
N LYS A 145 -22.20 -15.60 11.77
CA LYS A 145 -23.45 -15.41 12.53
C LYS A 145 -23.33 -14.17 13.38
N PHE A 146 -24.45 -13.48 13.59
CA PHE A 146 -24.51 -12.35 14.49
C PHE A 146 -24.11 -12.79 15.91
N ASN A 147 -23.14 -12.08 16.49
CA ASN A 147 -22.69 -12.31 17.86
C ASN A 147 -22.66 -10.96 18.60
N TYR A 148 -23.51 -10.82 19.59
CA TYR A 148 -23.66 -9.59 20.38
C TYR A 148 -22.36 -9.19 21.08
N GLU A 149 -21.62 -10.14 21.66
CA GLU A 149 -20.35 -9.86 22.34
C GLU A 149 -19.29 -9.29 21.39
N ASN A 150 -19.22 -9.80 20.15
CA ASN A 150 -18.31 -9.26 19.14
C ASN A 150 -18.68 -7.83 18.75
N VAL A 151 -19.98 -7.54 18.63
CA VAL A 151 -20.47 -6.18 18.32
C VAL A 151 -20.15 -5.21 19.45
N LYS A 152 -20.45 -5.61 20.70
CA LYS A 152 -20.12 -4.83 21.90
C LYS A 152 -18.63 -4.51 22.00
N PHE A 153 -17.79 -5.52 21.82
CA PHE A 153 -16.33 -5.35 21.84
C PHE A 153 -15.87 -4.43 20.68
N GLY A 154 -16.41 -4.58 19.48
CA GLY A 154 -16.13 -3.72 18.35
C GLY A 154 -16.47 -2.25 18.62
N ILE A 155 -17.64 -1.98 19.23
CA ILE A 155 -18.06 -0.63 19.62
C ILE A 155 -17.10 -0.07 20.69
N GLN A 156 -16.69 -0.86 21.67
CA GLN A 156 -15.73 -0.43 22.68
C GLN A 156 -14.38 -0.04 22.07
N LEU A 157 -13.89 -0.82 21.09
CA LEU A 157 -12.66 -0.49 20.37
C LEU A 157 -12.78 0.79 19.54
N MET A 158 -13.94 1.01 18.88
CA MET A 158 -14.21 2.25 18.15
C MET A 158 -14.22 3.46 19.10
N LEU A 159 -14.92 3.38 20.21
CA LEU A 159 -14.96 4.46 21.22
C LEU A 159 -13.57 4.77 21.77
N TRP A 160 -12.77 3.74 22.01
CA TRP A 160 -11.39 3.91 22.45
C TRP A 160 -10.51 4.57 21.37
N GLY A 161 -10.72 4.23 20.09
CA GLY A 161 -10.07 4.91 18.96
C GLY A 161 -10.45 6.39 18.88
N TYR A 162 -11.74 6.72 18.98
CA TYR A 162 -12.22 8.10 19.03
C TYR A 162 -11.67 8.89 20.22
N PHE A 163 -11.61 8.29 21.40
CA PHE A 163 -10.99 8.90 22.55
C PHE A 163 -9.53 9.28 22.30
N LYS A 164 -8.72 8.35 21.80
CA LYS A 164 -7.33 8.62 21.47
C LYS A 164 -7.21 9.76 20.45
N LYS A 165 -8.03 9.75 19.40
CA LYS A 165 -8.02 10.78 18.37
C LYS A 165 -8.40 12.15 18.95
N MET A 166 -9.56 12.27 19.58
CA MET A 166 -10.09 13.57 19.99
C MET A 166 -9.38 14.16 21.20
N VAL A 167 -8.97 13.32 22.17
CA VAL A 167 -8.37 13.79 23.41
C VAL A 167 -6.85 13.91 23.32
N ILE A 168 -6.18 13.01 22.61
CA ILE A 168 -4.72 13.00 22.53
C ILE A 168 -4.25 13.65 21.22
N ALA A 169 -4.62 13.04 20.07
CA ALA A 169 -4.06 13.44 18.78
C ALA A 169 -4.48 14.85 18.37
N ASP A 170 -5.77 15.20 18.46
CA ASP A 170 -6.25 16.52 18.05
C ASP A 170 -5.74 17.64 18.98
N ARG A 171 -5.48 17.34 20.27
CA ARG A 171 -4.84 18.29 21.20
C ARG A 171 -3.36 18.48 20.89
N ALA A 172 -2.64 17.39 20.63
CA ALA A 172 -1.26 17.48 20.18
C ALA A 172 -1.12 18.26 18.87
N ALA A 173 -2.07 18.04 17.93
CA ALA A 173 -2.09 18.73 16.64
C ALA A 173 -2.16 20.25 16.76
N MET A 174 -2.90 20.79 17.72
CA MET A 174 -2.96 22.25 17.93
C MET A 174 -1.57 22.83 18.23
N TYR A 175 -0.82 22.22 19.13
CA TYR A 175 0.54 22.66 19.46
C TYR A 175 1.49 22.49 18.26
N VAL A 176 1.45 21.32 17.61
CA VAL A 176 2.26 21.00 16.41
C VAL A 176 2.03 22.02 15.30
N ASN A 177 0.77 22.30 14.96
CA ASN A 177 0.41 23.25 13.91
C ASN A 177 0.83 24.70 14.26
N THR A 178 0.74 25.10 15.53
CA THR A 178 1.17 26.44 15.96
C THR A 178 2.68 26.61 15.80
N VAL A 179 3.47 25.62 16.23
CA VAL A 179 4.93 25.72 16.19
C VAL A 179 5.45 25.57 14.75
N PHE A 180 4.98 24.57 13.99
CA PHE A 180 5.44 24.37 12.62
C PHE A 180 4.84 25.37 11.62
N GLY A 181 3.68 25.96 11.92
CA GLY A 181 3.11 27.06 11.13
C GLY A 181 3.94 28.35 11.20
N ASN A 182 4.67 28.57 12.30
CA ASN A 182 5.53 29.74 12.54
C ASN A 182 6.95 29.31 12.95
N TYR A 183 7.56 28.40 12.21
CA TYR A 183 8.86 27.82 12.55
C TYR A 183 10.01 28.83 12.68
N HIS A 184 9.87 30.03 12.08
CA HIS A 184 10.84 31.11 12.26
C HIS A 184 10.78 31.77 13.66
N ALA A 185 9.60 31.75 14.32
CA ALA A 185 9.40 32.31 15.65
C ALA A 185 9.76 31.32 16.78
N TYR A 186 9.77 30.04 16.50
CA TYR A 186 10.03 29.00 17.48
C TYR A 186 11.32 28.24 17.14
N ALA A 187 12.31 28.34 18.00
CA ALA A 187 13.59 27.62 17.86
C ALA A 187 13.92 26.85 19.15
N GLY A 188 14.71 25.77 19.04
CA GLY A 188 15.20 25.01 20.17
C GLY A 188 14.15 24.10 20.81
N ILE A 189 13.91 24.20 22.10
CA ILE A 189 13.06 23.32 22.90
C ILE A 189 11.61 23.24 22.37
N PRO A 190 10.91 24.35 22.03
CA PRO A 190 9.57 24.27 21.48
C PRO A 190 9.47 23.43 20.21
N THR A 191 10.43 23.53 19.29
CA THR A 191 10.46 22.76 18.06
C THR A 191 10.69 21.27 18.34
N PHE A 192 11.57 20.95 19.28
CA PHE A 192 11.79 19.57 19.70
C PHE A 192 10.52 18.95 20.33
N MET A 193 9.85 19.70 21.22
CA MET A 193 8.58 19.27 21.80
C MET A 193 7.48 19.10 20.73
N ALA A 194 7.41 19.98 19.74
CA ALA A 194 6.47 19.84 18.63
C ALA A 194 6.73 18.58 17.82
N ALA A 195 7.99 18.21 17.57
CA ALA A 195 8.35 16.96 16.91
C ALA A 195 7.95 15.72 17.73
N ALA A 196 8.14 15.77 19.06
CA ALA A 196 7.69 14.70 19.96
C ALA A 196 6.15 14.59 19.99
N MET A 197 5.44 15.72 20.06
CA MET A 197 3.97 15.75 20.00
C MET A 197 3.43 15.29 18.64
N TYR A 198 4.14 15.56 17.56
CA TYR A 198 3.79 15.05 16.23
C TYR A 198 3.80 13.51 16.18
N THR A 199 4.74 12.88 16.88
CA THR A 199 4.78 11.42 17.00
C THR A 199 3.57 10.85 17.74
N LEU A 200 3.04 11.61 18.73
CA LEU A 200 1.82 11.22 19.46
C LEU A 200 0.54 11.48 18.64
N GLN A 201 0.58 12.41 17.70
CA GLN A 201 -0.52 12.73 16.81
C GLN A 201 -0.78 11.64 15.76
N ILE A 202 0.27 10.99 15.25
CA ILE A 202 0.22 9.91 14.27
C ILE A 202 -0.14 8.58 14.93
#